data_81cdabac61b6806eabe3f2de5a37c250
#
_entry.id   81cdabac61b6806eabe3f2de5a37c250
#
_cell.length_a   1.000
_cell.length_b   1.000
_cell.length_c   1.000
_cell.angle_alpha   90.00
_cell.angle_beta   90.00
_cell.angle_gamma   90.00
#
_symmetry.space_group_name_H-M   'P 1'
#
loop_
_entity.id
_entity.type
_entity.pdbx_description
1 polymer ?
#
loop_
_entity_poly.entity_id
_entity_poly.type
_entity_poly.pdbx_seq_one_letter_code
_entity_poly.pdbx_strand_id
1 'polypeptide(L)'
;MTGKIRTYIIIALLLLCQNIMAQNKTPTTESPSQSDLGIFALPPFERAVRCIKYYEGWHDIKRNYPYIGWGHRILPHEKFRKNLTFQQADSLLRSDLRKLCTLFRKYGRDTLLLAVLAYNVGPYKILGNGKFPKSRLLQKIEQGERNIRREYLDFCRYQRRKIASIHRRRQTELLLLYKP
;
A
#
# COMPACT_ATOMS: atom_id res chain seq x y z
N MET A 1 24.11 58.93 36.76
CA MET A 1 23.22 58.18 35.82
C MET A 1 23.66 56.74 35.57
N THR A 2 24.50 56.12 36.42
CA THR A 2 25.12 54.80 36.16
C THR A 2 24.47 53.60 36.90
N GLY A 3 23.62 53.84 37.89
CA GLY A 3 22.96 52.76 38.69
C GLY A 3 21.76 52.09 38.01
N LYS A 4 20.93 52.90 37.35
CA LYS A 4 19.67 52.39 36.72
C LYS A 4 19.93 51.50 35.50
N ILE A 5 20.99 51.75 34.73
CA ILE A 5 21.33 50.94 33.54
C ILE A 5 21.81 49.52 33.93
N ARG A 6 22.55 49.39 35.04
CA ARG A 6 23.00 48.07 35.54
C ARG A 6 21.85 47.20 36.02
N THR A 7 20.82 47.80 36.64
CA THR A 7 19.63 47.08 37.11
C THR A 7 18.78 46.50 35.93
N TYR A 8 18.62 47.27 34.87
CA TYR A 8 17.89 46.80 33.67
C TYR A 8 18.63 45.69 32.92
N ILE A 9 19.97 45.70 32.88
CA ILE A 9 20.76 44.64 32.26
C ILE A 9 20.66 43.32 33.04
N ILE A 10 20.65 43.39 34.38
CA ILE A 10 20.47 42.19 35.23
C ILE A 10 19.08 41.58 35.08
N ILE A 11 18.04 42.42 35.02
CA ILE A 11 16.64 41.94 34.80
C ILE A 11 16.48 41.32 33.40
N ALA A 12 17.09 41.94 32.37
CA ALA A 12 17.07 41.39 31.00
C ALA A 12 17.82 40.06 30.90
N LEU A 13 18.94 39.90 31.58
CA LEU A 13 19.67 38.62 31.64
C LEU A 13 18.92 37.52 32.39
N LEU A 14 18.20 37.86 33.48
CA LEU A 14 17.38 36.91 34.20
C LEU A 14 16.14 36.42 33.38
N LEU A 15 15.53 37.33 32.60
CA LEU A 15 14.45 36.99 31.69
C LEU A 15 14.92 36.12 30.49
N LEU A 16 16.16 36.36 29.99
CA LEU A 16 16.78 35.51 28.97
C LEU A 16 17.06 34.09 29.49
N CYS A 17 17.56 33.97 30.72
CA CYS A 17 17.81 32.66 31.35
C CYS A 17 16.51 31.86 31.57
N GLN A 18 15.41 32.52 31.91
CA GLN A 18 14.12 31.85 32.05
C GLN A 18 13.57 31.35 30.73
N ASN A 19 13.79 32.06 29.62
CA ASN A 19 13.40 31.61 28.29
C ASN A 19 14.25 30.44 27.76
N ILE A 20 15.54 30.37 28.16
CA ILE A 20 16.41 29.24 27.76
C ILE A 20 16.07 27.96 28.55
N MET A 21 15.63 28.10 29.81
CA MET A 21 15.16 26.92 30.61
C MET A 21 13.79 26.37 30.18
N ALA A 22 12.98 27.19 29.49
CA ALA A 22 11.68 26.74 28.97
C ALA A 22 11.76 25.97 27.65
N GLN A 23 12.93 25.99 26.96
CA GLN A 23 13.10 25.29 25.67
C GLN A 23 13.78 23.92 25.77
N ASN A 24 14.23 23.50 26.95
CA ASN A 24 14.69 22.14 27.20
C ASN A 24 13.55 21.21 27.61
N LYS A 25 12.45 21.16 26.86
CA LYS A 25 11.61 19.98 26.80
C LYS A 25 12.37 18.92 26.05
N THR A 26 12.92 17.95 26.75
CA THR A 26 13.30 16.66 26.17
C THR A 26 12.15 16.21 25.27
N PRO A 27 12.41 15.78 24.01
CA PRO A 27 11.37 15.17 23.22
C PRO A 27 10.90 13.94 23.99
N THR A 28 9.75 14.04 24.63
CA THR A 28 9.02 12.89 25.14
C THR A 28 8.75 12.05 23.90
N THR A 29 9.41 10.91 23.83
CA THR A 29 9.13 9.88 22.82
C THR A 29 7.76 9.30 23.16
N GLU A 30 6.71 10.08 22.90
CA GLU A 30 5.35 9.53 22.89
C GLU A 30 5.33 8.55 21.72
N SER A 31 5.11 7.29 22.04
CA SER A 31 4.81 6.29 21.02
C SER A 31 3.63 6.83 20.20
N PRO A 32 3.69 6.81 18.87
CA PRO A 32 2.64 7.37 18.02
C PRO A 32 1.30 6.76 18.42
N SER A 33 0.31 7.60 18.63
CA SER A 33 -1.04 7.15 18.99
C SER A 33 -1.57 6.25 17.87
N GLN A 34 -2.47 5.34 18.20
CA GLN A 34 -3.06 4.42 17.22
C GLN A 34 -3.73 5.16 16.04
N SER A 35 -4.17 6.42 16.27
CA SER A 35 -4.68 7.33 15.25
C SER A 35 -3.60 7.83 14.27
N ASP A 36 -2.35 7.97 14.73
CA ASP A 36 -1.23 8.50 13.94
C ASP A 36 -0.62 7.44 13.01
N LEU A 37 -0.84 6.16 13.32
CA LEU A 37 -0.37 5.04 12.48
C LEU A 37 -1.19 4.86 11.19
N GLY A 38 -2.38 5.47 11.08
CA GLY A 38 -3.21 5.44 9.88
C GLY A 38 -3.38 4.03 9.30
N ILE A 39 -3.10 3.87 8.00
CA ILE A 39 -3.25 2.58 7.31
C ILE A 39 -2.32 1.48 7.87
N PHE A 40 -1.19 1.84 8.48
CA PHE A 40 -0.23 0.86 9.02
C PHE A 40 -0.71 0.22 10.32
N ALA A 41 -1.69 0.80 11.03
CA ALA A 41 -2.36 0.16 12.17
C ALA A 41 -3.20 -1.06 11.75
N LEU A 42 -3.59 -1.13 10.49
CA LEU A 42 -4.42 -2.22 9.99
C LEU A 42 -3.60 -3.50 9.76
N PRO A 43 -4.22 -4.68 9.94
CA PRO A 43 -3.63 -5.94 9.50
C PRO A 43 -3.24 -5.91 8.02
N PRO A 44 -2.20 -6.62 7.61
CA PRO A 44 -1.71 -6.61 6.22
C PRO A 44 -2.79 -6.88 5.18
N PHE A 45 -3.70 -7.82 5.42
CA PHE A 45 -4.80 -8.14 4.53
C PHE A 45 -5.76 -6.95 4.34
N GLU A 46 -6.07 -6.21 5.42
CA GLU A 46 -6.91 -5.01 5.34
C GLU A 46 -6.21 -3.88 4.58
N ARG A 47 -4.90 -3.72 4.75
CA ARG A 47 -4.10 -2.79 3.92
C ARG A 47 -4.20 -3.13 2.44
N ALA A 48 -4.10 -4.42 2.10
CA ALA A 48 -4.24 -4.90 0.73
C ALA A 48 -5.64 -4.61 0.16
N VAL A 49 -6.71 -4.91 0.90
CA VAL A 49 -8.09 -4.63 0.50
C VAL A 49 -8.30 -3.14 0.23
N ARG A 50 -7.83 -2.26 1.14
CA ARG A 50 -7.93 -0.80 0.95
C ARG A 50 -7.11 -0.31 -0.25
N CYS A 51 -5.92 -0.84 -0.44
CA CYS A 51 -5.08 -0.53 -1.59
C CYS A 51 -5.77 -0.89 -2.92
N ILE A 52 -6.35 -2.09 -3.01
CA ILE A 52 -7.07 -2.53 -4.21
C ILE A 52 -8.26 -1.60 -4.47
N LYS A 53 -9.11 -1.34 -3.46
CA LYS A 53 -10.28 -0.45 -3.61
C LYS A 53 -9.89 0.94 -4.11
N TYR A 54 -8.80 1.51 -3.58
CA TYR A 54 -8.32 2.82 -3.97
C TYR A 54 -7.91 2.88 -5.44
N TYR A 55 -7.20 1.86 -5.93
CA TYR A 55 -6.66 1.86 -7.30
C TYR A 55 -7.61 1.31 -8.36
N GLU A 56 -8.49 0.36 -8.03
CA GLU A 56 -9.48 -0.14 -8.97
C GLU A 56 -10.66 0.84 -9.12
N GLY A 57 -11.07 1.51 -8.03
CA GLY A 57 -12.29 2.30 -8.03
C GLY A 57 -13.55 1.42 -8.16
N TRP A 58 -14.70 2.07 -8.35
CA TRP A 58 -15.98 1.39 -8.48
C TRP A 58 -16.31 1.05 -9.93
N HIS A 59 -16.63 -0.20 -10.19
CA HIS A 59 -17.05 -0.68 -11.51
C HIS A 59 -18.56 -0.92 -11.55
N ASP A 60 -19.25 -0.16 -12.39
CA ASP A 60 -20.65 -0.34 -12.72
C ASP A 60 -20.79 -1.40 -13.82
N ILE A 61 -21.73 -2.36 -13.64
CA ILE A 61 -21.90 -3.49 -14.57
C ILE A 61 -22.20 -3.04 -16.01
N LYS A 62 -22.91 -1.93 -16.19
CA LYS A 62 -23.27 -1.44 -17.54
C LYS A 62 -22.11 -0.75 -18.24
N ARG A 63 -21.30 -0.01 -17.46
CA ARG A 63 -20.20 0.83 -18.00
C ARG A 63 -18.87 0.09 -18.09
N ASN A 64 -18.64 -0.85 -17.19
CA ASN A 64 -17.33 -1.48 -17.01
C ASN A 64 -17.32 -2.97 -17.36
N TYR A 65 -18.39 -3.49 -18.00
CA TYR A 65 -18.43 -4.92 -18.38
C TYR A 65 -17.13 -5.35 -19.08
N PRO A 66 -16.52 -6.46 -18.75
CA PRO A 66 -16.98 -7.52 -17.85
C PRO A 66 -16.52 -7.36 -16.37
N TYR A 67 -16.34 -6.15 -15.88
CA TYR A 67 -15.92 -5.89 -14.50
C TYR A 67 -17.07 -5.33 -13.66
N ILE A 68 -17.11 -5.69 -12.36
CA ILE A 68 -18.13 -5.24 -11.40
C ILE A 68 -17.51 -4.99 -10.02
N GLY A 69 -18.10 -4.09 -9.24
CA GLY A 69 -17.69 -3.78 -7.87
C GLY A 69 -16.27 -3.21 -7.80
N TRP A 70 -15.39 -3.84 -7.08
CA TRP A 70 -13.99 -3.43 -6.92
C TRP A 70 -13.04 -4.16 -7.91
N GLY A 71 -13.46 -4.27 -9.17
CA GLY A 71 -12.64 -4.85 -10.23
C GLY A 71 -12.77 -6.36 -10.39
N HIS A 72 -13.79 -6.99 -9.82
CA HIS A 72 -14.06 -8.40 -10.08
C HIS A 72 -14.43 -8.61 -11.55
N ARG A 73 -13.71 -9.51 -12.24
CA ARG A 73 -14.04 -9.91 -13.60
C ARG A 73 -15.12 -10.99 -13.56
N ILE A 74 -16.29 -10.68 -14.11
CA ILE A 74 -17.42 -11.60 -14.21
C ILE A 74 -17.02 -12.84 -15.01
N LEU A 75 -17.18 -14.01 -14.44
CA LEU A 75 -16.90 -15.29 -15.06
C LEU A 75 -18.09 -15.81 -15.86
N PRO A 76 -17.91 -16.70 -16.86
CA PRO A 76 -19.01 -17.17 -17.73
C PRO A 76 -20.19 -17.82 -16.99
N HIS A 77 -19.95 -18.41 -15.82
CA HIS A 77 -20.97 -19.05 -14.97
C HIS A 77 -21.64 -18.08 -13.99
N GLU A 78 -21.13 -16.85 -13.85
CA GLU A 78 -21.68 -15.84 -12.94
C GLU A 78 -22.74 -15.00 -13.66
N LYS A 79 -23.88 -14.78 -13.00
CA LYS A 79 -25.00 -14.02 -13.55
C LYS A 79 -25.33 -12.82 -12.70
N PHE A 80 -24.62 -11.73 -12.92
CA PHE A 80 -24.96 -10.44 -12.31
C PHE A 80 -25.93 -9.67 -13.21
N ARG A 81 -27.16 -9.42 -12.71
CA ARG A 81 -28.20 -8.67 -13.46
C ARG A 81 -28.23 -7.19 -13.10
N LYS A 82 -27.64 -6.82 -11.96
CA LYS A 82 -27.60 -5.45 -11.42
C LYS A 82 -26.28 -5.21 -10.70
N ASN A 83 -26.01 -3.95 -10.39
CA ASN A 83 -24.85 -3.58 -9.57
C ASN A 83 -24.91 -4.24 -8.20
N LEU A 84 -23.72 -4.57 -7.67
CA LEU A 84 -23.55 -5.03 -6.30
C LEU A 84 -23.73 -3.87 -5.31
N THR A 85 -24.19 -4.17 -4.10
CA THR A 85 -24.00 -3.26 -2.98
C THR A 85 -22.52 -3.18 -2.59
N PHE A 86 -22.12 -2.12 -1.88
CA PHE A 86 -20.75 -1.99 -1.39
C PHE A 86 -20.32 -3.19 -0.54
N GLN A 87 -21.21 -3.71 0.30
CA GLN A 87 -20.96 -4.87 1.14
C GLN A 87 -20.75 -6.16 0.31
N GLN A 88 -21.60 -6.38 -0.70
CA GLN A 88 -21.45 -7.51 -1.60
C GLN A 88 -20.14 -7.45 -2.38
N ALA A 89 -19.80 -6.28 -2.92
CA ALA A 89 -18.56 -6.05 -3.63
C ALA A 89 -17.33 -6.22 -2.72
N ASP A 90 -17.40 -5.79 -1.45
CA ASP A 90 -16.33 -6.01 -0.46
C ASP A 90 -16.12 -7.51 -0.19
N SER A 91 -17.20 -8.24 0.01
CA SER A 91 -17.13 -9.70 0.22
C SER A 91 -16.55 -10.43 -0.98
N LEU A 92 -16.93 -10.01 -2.20
CA LEU A 92 -16.43 -10.57 -3.46
C LEU A 92 -14.92 -10.29 -3.64
N LEU A 93 -14.49 -9.04 -3.45
CA LEU A 93 -13.06 -8.66 -3.48
C LEU A 93 -12.24 -9.51 -2.50
N ARG A 94 -12.71 -9.64 -1.25
CA ARG A 94 -12.02 -10.44 -0.22
C ARG A 94 -11.94 -11.91 -0.61
N SER A 95 -13.01 -12.46 -1.19
CA SER A 95 -13.02 -13.83 -1.71
C SER A 95 -11.97 -14.01 -2.80
N ASP A 96 -11.94 -13.12 -3.78
CA ASP A 96 -10.98 -13.19 -4.89
C ASP A 96 -9.53 -13.03 -4.41
N LEU A 97 -9.28 -12.10 -3.49
CA LEU A 97 -7.95 -11.92 -2.92
C LEU A 97 -7.50 -13.15 -2.13
N ARG A 98 -8.40 -13.81 -1.36
CA ARG A 98 -8.08 -15.07 -0.68
C ARG A 98 -7.75 -16.20 -1.65
N LYS A 99 -8.50 -16.34 -2.77
CA LYS A 99 -8.18 -17.32 -3.83
C LYS A 99 -6.78 -17.09 -4.38
N LEU A 100 -6.40 -15.83 -4.63
CA LEU A 100 -5.06 -15.47 -5.08
C LEU A 100 -4.00 -15.76 -3.98
N CYS A 101 -4.27 -15.47 -2.73
CA CYS A 101 -3.39 -15.85 -1.63
C CYS A 101 -3.18 -17.36 -1.56
N THR A 102 -4.22 -18.16 -1.77
CA THR A 102 -4.10 -19.62 -1.82
C THR A 102 -3.18 -20.06 -2.96
N LEU A 103 -3.32 -19.46 -4.14
CA LEU A 103 -2.47 -19.75 -5.30
C LEU A 103 -0.99 -19.45 -5.05
N PHE A 104 -0.69 -18.38 -4.31
CA PHE A 104 0.68 -17.96 -3.98
C PHE A 104 1.16 -18.44 -2.62
N ARG A 105 0.42 -19.31 -1.90
CA ARG A 105 0.71 -19.71 -0.51
C ARG A 105 2.14 -20.23 -0.29
N LYS A 106 2.70 -20.92 -1.27
CA LYS A 106 4.06 -21.50 -1.19
C LYS A 106 5.16 -20.43 -1.07
N TYR A 107 4.89 -19.16 -1.37
CA TYR A 107 5.85 -18.06 -1.31
C TYR A 107 5.88 -17.36 0.06
N GLY A 108 5.23 -17.93 1.08
CA GLY A 108 5.34 -17.50 2.48
C GLY A 108 5.03 -16.01 2.68
N ARG A 109 6.01 -15.25 3.15
CA ARG A 109 5.87 -13.81 3.44
C ARG A 109 5.49 -12.95 2.23
N ASP A 110 5.78 -13.40 1.02
CA ASP A 110 5.48 -12.68 -0.24
C ASP A 110 4.09 -12.99 -0.81
N THR A 111 3.36 -13.95 -0.21
CA THR A 111 2.04 -14.39 -0.66
C THR A 111 1.08 -13.24 -0.92
N LEU A 112 0.92 -12.33 0.04
CA LEU A 112 -0.04 -11.24 -0.07
C LEU A 112 0.40 -10.19 -1.09
N LEU A 113 1.69 -9.88 -1.15
CA LEU A 113 2.25 -8.96 -2.15
C LEU A 113 2.02 -9.48 -3.57
N LEU A 114 2.28 -10.77 -3.81
CA LEU A 114 2.04 -11.42 -5.11
C LEU A 114 0.56 -11.52 -5.44
N ALA A 115 -0.30 -11.78 -4.46
CA ALA A 115 -1.75 -11.83 -4.65
C ALA A 115 -2.33 -10.46 -5.07
N VAL A 116 -1.89 -9.36 -4.45
CA VAL A 116 -2.30 -8.00 -4.81
C VAL A 116 -1.81 -7.63 -6.21
N LEU A 117 -0.58 -7.98 -6.56
CA LEU A 117 -0.08 -7.80 -7.92
C LEU A 117 -0.93 -8.58 -8.92
N ALA A 118 -1.22 -9.86 -8.63
CA ALA A 118 -2.01 -10.74 -9.49
C ALA A 118 -3.45 -10.26 -9.67
N TYR A 119 -4.04 -9.62 -8.67
CA TYR A 119 -5.38 -9.05 -8.76
C TYR A 119 -5.48 -8.05 -9.91
N ASN A 120 -4.41 -7.27 -10.14
CA ASN A 120 -4.38 -6.28 -11.22
C ASN A 120 -3.86 -6.84 -12.54
N VAL A 121 -2.77 -7.61 -12.55
CA VAL A 121 -2.10 -8.03 -13.80
C VAL A 121 -2.51 -9.43 -14.27
N GLY A 122 -3.21 -10.18 -13.43
CA GLY A 122 -3.50 -11.60 -13.62
C GLY A 122 -2.37 -12.51 -13.13
N PRO A 123 -2.70 -13.67 -12.54
CA PRO A 123 -1.71 -14.55 -11.92
C PRO A 123 -0.71 -15.14 -12.92
N TYR A 124 -1.11 -15.42 -14.14
CA TYR A 124 -0.26 -16.06 -15.13
C TYR A 124 0.86 -15.16 -15.67
N LYS A 125 0.74 -13.83 -15.55
CA LYS A 125 1.85 -12.92 -15.85
C LYS A 125 2.99 -13.02 -14.81
N ILE A 126 2.68 -13.56 -13.64
CA ILE A 126 3.65 -13.76 -12.56
C ILE A 126 4.17 -15.19 -12.58
N LEU A 127 3.26 -16.16 -12.55
CA LEU A 127 3.58 -17.59 -12.50
C LEU A 127 4.14 -18.15 -13.80
N GLY A 128 3.79 -17.52 -14.91
CA GLY A 128 3.96 -18.09 -16.23
C GLY A 128 2.87 -19.11 -16.58
N ASN A 129 2.79 -19.41 -17.85
CA ASN A 129 1.99 -20.49 -18.45
C ASN A 129 2.61 -20.83 -19.81
N GLY A 130 1.98 -21.71 -20.61
CA GLY A 130 2.51 -22.06 -21.93
C GLY A 130 2.72 -20.87 -22.90
N LYS A 131 2.08 -19.71 -22.64
CA LYS A 131 2.21 -18.49 -23.46
C LYS A 131 3.17 -17.45 -22.85
N PHE A 132 3.35 -17.47 -21.54
CA PHE A 132 4.18 -16.49 -20.82
C PHE A 132 5.22 -17.23 -19.98
N PRO A 133 6.50 -16.83 -20.04
CA PRO A 133 7.50 -17.36 -19.13
C PRO A 133 7.21 -16.88 -17.69
N LYS A 134 7.74 -17.61 -16.70
CA LYS A 134 7.75 -17.18 -15.32
C LYS A 134 8.43 -15.81 -15.20
N SER A 135 7.81 -14.89 -14.46
CA SER A 135 8.34 -13.54 -14.29
C SER A 135 9.70 -13.53 -13.58
N ARG A 136 10.55 -12.55 -13.90
CA ARG A 136 11.82 -12.32 -13.20
C ARG A 136 11.63 -12.07 -11.72
N LEU A 137 10.54 -11.37 -11.35
CA LEU A 137 10.15 -11.16 -9.95
C LEU A 137 10.05 -12.50 -9.22
N LEU A 138 9.32 -13.45 -9.80
CA LEU A 138 9.07 -14.72 -9.15
C LEU A 138 10.33 -15.58 -9.10
N GLN A 139 11.14 -15.56 -10.16
CA GLN A 139 12.43 -16.26 -10.20
C GLN A 139 13.36 -15.79 -9.06
N LYS A 140 13.46 -14.47 -8.83
CA LYS A 140 14.24 -13.90 -7.73
C LYS A 140 13.73 -14.34 -6.35
N ILE A 141 12.41 -14.29 -6.14
CA ILE A 141 11.79 -14.74 -4.88
C ILE A 141 12.12 -16.24 -4.64
N GLU A 142 12.04 -17.08 -5.68
CA GLU A 142 12.36 -18.50 -5.59
C GLU A 142 13.85 -18.76 -5.30
N GLN A 143 14.73 -17.86 -5.69
CA GLN A 143 16.16 -17.87 -5.38
C GLN A 143 16.48 -17.30 -3.99
N GLY A 144 15.46 -16.84 -3.25
CA GLY A 144 15.65 -16.22 -1.93
C GLY A 144 16.12 -14.75 -1.98
N GLU A 145 16.21 -14.14 -3.17
CA GLU A 145 16.62 -12.77 -3.31
C GLU A 145 15.56 -11.81 -2.74
N ARG A 146 16.04 -10.81 -1.99
CA ARG A 146 15.14 -9.77 -1.41
C ARG A 146 15.16 -8.45 -2.17
N ASN A 147 16.13 -8.19 -3.02
CA ASN A 147 16.17 -7.01 -3.86
C ASN A 147 15.25 -7.17 -5.08
N ILE A 148 13.94 -7.22 -4.84
CA ILE A 148 12.88 -7.45 -5.84
C ILE A 148 12.19 -6.16 -6.31
N ARG A 149 12.57 -5.01 -5.74
CA ARG A 149 11.88 -3.74 -6.00
C ARG A 149 11.80 -3.38 -7.48
N ARG A 150 12.90 -3.56 -8.22
CA ARG A 150 12.97 -3.24 -9.66
C ARG A 150 12.00 -4.09 -10.46
N GLU A 151 12.02 -5.40 -10.24
CA GLU A 151 11.19 -6.38 -10.95
C GLU A 151 9.70 -6.19 -10.64
N TYR A 152 9.37 -5.84 -9.39
CA TYR A 152 8.00 -5.51 -9.01
C TYR A 152 7.51 -4.23 -9.68
N LEU A 153 8.31 -3.18 -9.71
CA LEU A 153 7.99 -1.90 -10.35
C LEU A 153 7.84 -2.02 -11.86
N ASP A 154 8.49 -2.98 -12.50
CA ASP A 154 8.37 -3.21 -13.96
C ASP A 154 6.96 -3.65 -14.39
N PHE A 155 6.12 -4.17 -13.47
CA PHE A 155 4.70 -4.44 -13.73
C PHE A 155 3.85 -3.16 -13.90
N CYS A 156 4.46 -2.06 -14.27
CA CYS A 156 3.80 -0.80 -14.61
C CYS A 156 3.83 -0.48 -16.11
N ARG A 157 4.26 -1.43 -16.97
CA ARG A 157 4.38 -1.19 -18.41
C ARG A 157 3.16 -1.69 -19.17
N TYR A 158 2.70 -0.87 -20.12
CA TYR A 158 1.74 -1.26 -21.13
C TYR A 158 2.33 -0.91 -22.52
N GLN A 159 2.34 -1.86 -23.43
CA GLN A 159 2.96 -1.70 -24.76
C GLN A 159 4.39 -1.12 -24.68
N ARG A 160 5.22 -1.65 -23.78
CA ARG A 160 6.60 -1.21 -23.48
C ARG A 160 6.71 0.20 -22.84
N ARG A 161 5.62 0.98 -22.74
CA ARG A 161 5.62 2.31 -22.11
C ARG A 161 5.32 2.20 -20.60
N LYS A 162 6.03 2.97 -19.80
CA LYS A 162 5.79 3.08 -18.37
C LYS A 162 4.54 3.94 -18.13
N ILE A 163 3.56 3.41 -17.40
CA ILE A 163 2.35 4.12 -17.03
C ILE A 163 2.51 4.67 -15.62
N ALA A 164 2.52 5.99 -15.46
CA ALA A 164 2.82 6.66 -14.20
C ALA A 164 1.85 6.30 -13.06
N SER A 165 0.55 6.18 -13.34
CA SER A 165 -0.46 5.78 -12.36
C SER A 165 -0.25 4.36 -11.86
N ILE A 166 0.05 3.42 -12.76
CA ILE A 166 0.36 2.03 -12.41
C ILE A 166 1.69 1.95 -11.65
N HIS A 167 2.68 2.76 -12.00
CA HIS A 167 3.93 2.81 -11.26
C HIS A 167 3.73 3.28 -9.82
N ARG A 168 2.93 4.34 -9.59
CA ARG A 168 2.55 4.77 -8.24
C ARG A 168 1.85 3.67 -7.46
N ARG A 169 0.92 2.95 -8.10
CA ARG A 169 0.27 1.77 -7.50
C ARG A 169 1.30 0.74 -7.03
N ARG A 170 2.27 0.36 -7.87
CA ARG A 170 3.34 -0.59 -7.49
C ARG A 170 4.17 -0.10 -6.31
N GLN A 171 4.47 1.20 -6.26
CA GLN A 171 5.18 1.80 -5.12
C GLN A 171 4.38 1.70 -3.82
N THR A 172 3.08 2.00 -3.88
CA THR A 172 2.18 1.88 -2.72
C THR A 172 2.05 0.44 -2.25
N GLU A 173 1.87 -0.51 -3.16
CA GLU A 173 1.78 -1.94 -2.82
C GLU A 173 3.06 -2.43 -2.11
N LEU A 174 4.24 -2.05 -2.60
CA LEU A 174 5.51 -2.35 -1.94
C LEU A 174 5.61 -1.71 -0.55
N LEU A 175 5.23 -0.44 -0.42
CA LEU A 175 5.25 0.27 0.87
C LEU A 175 4.38 -0.41 1.91
N LEU A 176 3.18 -0.86 1.52
CA LEU A 176 2.19 -1.42 2.43
C LEU A 176 2.45 -2.88 2.80
N LEU A 177 3.03 -3.66 1.89
CA LEU A 177 2.98 -5.13 1.96
C LEU A 177 4.34 -5.82 1.88
N TYR A 178 5.37 -5.16 1.33
CA TYR A 178 6.68 -5.78 1.20
C TYR A 178 7.38 -5.89 2.57
N LYS A 179 7.95 -7.06 2.83
CA LYS A 179 8.79 -7.35 4.00
C LYS A 179 10.20 -7.69 3.50
N PRO A 180 11.20 -6.87 3.78
CA PRO A 180 12.58 -7.11 3.37
C PRO A 180 13.19 -8.37 4.00
#